data_9a55109ee7547b29e3a85f1b19518e2b
#
_entry.id   9a55109ee7547b29e3a85f1b19518e2b
#
_cell.length_a   1.000
_cell.length_b   1.000
_cell.length_c   1.000
_cell.angle_alpha   90.00
_cell.angle_beta   90.00
_cell.angle_gamma   90.00
#
_symmetry.space_group_name_H-M   'P 1'
#
loop_
_entity.id
_entity.type
_entity.pdbx_description
1 polymer ?
#
loop_
_entity_poly.entity_id
_entity_poly.type
_entity_poly.pdbx_seq_one_letter_code
_entity_poly.pdbx_strand_id
1 'polypeptide(L)'
;MTERSKQLKPNLYLVGFMGTGKSAVGRSVASRLGFAFIDSDHAIEEADGRSIKEIFDSEGEVAFRKLERKFIDEGHANECCVISCGGGLIAQPGMLKRLRAKGPV
;
A
#
# COMPACT_ATOMS: atom_id res chain seq x y z
N MET A 1 2.14 -30.04 7.50
CA MET A 1 2.27 -29.43 7.44
C MET A 1 2.64 -28.46 8.12
N THR A 2 3.03 -28.49 8.66
CA THR A 2 3.31 -27.49 9.56
C THR A 2 4.36 -26.52 9.14
N GLU A 3 5.39 -26.96 8.43
CA GLU A 3 6.40 -26.05 7.96
C GLU A 3 5.84 -25.02 7.04
N ARG A 4 4.99 -25.46 6.14
CA ARG A 4 4.39 -24.56 5.21
C ARG A 4 3.51 -23.54 5.89
N SER A 5 2.77 -23.94 6.90
CA SER A 5 1.88 -23.05 7.58
C SER A 5 2.62 -21.99 8.39
N LYS A 6 3.89 -22.23 8.69
CA LYS A 6 4.70 -21.28 9.43
C LYS A 6 5.40 -20.28 8.53
N GLN A 7 5.42 -20.53 7.24
CA GLN A 7 6.06 -19.60 6.32
C GLN A 7 5.19 -18.37 6.15
N LEU A 8 5.81 -17.22 6.30
CA LEU A 8 5.14 -15.97 6.07
C LEU A 8 4.99 -15.78 4.57
N LYS A 9 3.82 -15.31 4.16
CA LYS A 9 3.58 -14.94 2.78
C LYS A 9 3.67 -13.43 2.71
N PRO A 10 4.73 -12.90 2.11
CA PRO A 10 4.96 -11.45 2.12
C PRO A 10 3.86 -10.71 1.36
N ASN A 11 3.70 -9.45 1.73
CA ASN A 11 2.81 -8.57 0.99
C ASN A 11 3.38 -8.30 -0.40
N LEU A 12 2.48 -8.05 -1.34
CA LEU A 12 2.87 -7.60 -2.67
C LEU A 12 2.51 -6.14 -2.79
N TYR A 13 3.45 -5.34 -3.26
CA TYR A 13 3.24 -3.91 -3.44
C TYR A 13 3.21 -3.58 -4.92
N LEU A 14 2.09 -3.01 -5.37
CA LEU A 14 1.93 -2.61 -6.75
C LEU A 14 2.17 -1.11 -6.85
N VAL A 15 3.10 -0.73 -7.69
CA VAL A 15 3.44 0.68 -7.90
C VAL A 15 3.25 1.02 -9.37
N GLY A 16 3.07 2.29 -9.66
CA GLY A 16 2.89 2.73 -11.03
C GLY A 16 2.01 3.96 -11.09
N PHE A 17 1.80 4.45 -12.30
CA PHE A 17 1.00 5.65 -12.50
C PHE A 17 -0.48 5.33 -12.42
N MET A 18 -1.26 6.33 -12.04
CA MET A 18 -2.71 6.21 -12.06
C MET A 18 -3.19 5.94 -13.49
N GLY A 19 -4.26 5.17 -13.59
CA GLY A 19 -4.83 4.87 -14.89
C GLY A 19 -4.20 3.70 -15.63
N THR A 20 -3.26 2.99 -15.00
CA THR A 20 -2.61 1.85 -15.63
C THR A 20 -3.33 0.52 -15.38
N GLY A 21 -4.50 0.56 -14.77
CA GLY A 21 -5.20 -0.66 -14.41
C GLY A 21 -4.66 -1.34 -13.16
N LYS A 22 -3.85 -0.65 -12.38
CA LYS A 22 -3.19 -1.19 -11.22
C LYS A 22 -4.16 -1.78 -10.19
N SER A 23 -5.28 -1.09 -9.94
CA SER A 23 -6.26 -1.58 -8.98
C SER A 23 -6.95 -2.85 -9.46
N ALA A 24 -7.30 -2.92 -10.74
CA ALA A 24 -7.94 -4.10 -11.30
C ALA A 24 -6.99 -5.31 -11.25
N VAL A 25 -5.72 -5.08 -11.60
CA VAL A 25 -4.71 -6.13 -11.54
C VAL A 25 -4.51 -6.58 -10.09
N GLY A 26 -4.44 -5.62 -9.17
CA GLY A 26 -4.24 -5.93 -7.76
C GLY A 26 -5.35 -6.78 -7.18
N ARG A 27 -6.59 -6.45 -7.49
CA ARG A 27 -7.73 -7.22 -7.00
C ARG A 27 -7.73 -8.63 -7.58
N SER A 28 -7.38 -8.77 -8.84
CA SER A 28 -7.32 -10.07 -9.48
C SER A 28 -6.24 -10.95 -8.85
N VAL A 29 -5.06 -10.39 -8.63
CA VAL A 29 -3.96 -11.12 -8.00
C VAL A 29 -4.33 -11.50 -6.56
N ALA A 30 -4.90 -10.58 -5.81
CA ALA A 30 -5.30 -10.85 -4.44
C ALA A 30 -6.30 -12.00 -4.37
N SER A 31 -7.28 -11.97 -5.27
CA SER A 31 -8.28 -13.03 -5.32
C SER A 31 -7.65 -14.40 -5.59
N ARG A 32 -6.70 -14.45 -6.53
CA ARG A 32 -6.03 -15.71 -6.87
C ARG A 32 -5.17 -16.24 -5.76
N LEU A 33 -4.56 -15.35 -4.98
CA LEU A 33 -3.68 -15.75 -3.90
C LEU A 33 -4.42 -15.97 -2.59
N GLY A 34 -5.68 -15.57 -2.51
CA GLY A 34 -6.40 -15.58 -1.25
C GLY A 34 -5.92 -14.49 -0.30
N PHE A 35 -5.37 -13.41 -0.85
CA PHE A 35 -4.87 -12.28 -0.09
C PHE A 35 -5.92 -11.19 0.01
N ALA A 36 -5.78 -10.31 1.00
CA ALA A 36 -6.59 -9.10 1.08
C ALA A 36 -6.06 -8.08 0.07
N PHE A 37 -6.94 -7.28 -0.50
CA PHE A 37 -6.55 -6.18 -1.37
C PHE A 37 -6.70 -4.87 -0.61
N ILE A 38 -5.67 -4.04 -0.65
CA ILE A 38 -5.67 -2.74 0.03
C ILE A 38 -5.19 -1.68 -0.95
N ASP A 39 -5.97 -0.60 -1.08
CA ASP A 39 -5.57 0.59 -1.81
C ASP A 39 -5.03 1.58 -0.78
N SER A 40 -3.80 2.02 -0.94
CA SER A 40 -3.16 2.86 0.07
C SER A 40 -3.89 4.20 0.26
N ASP A 41 -4.34 4.82 -0.83
CA ASP A 41 -5.04 6.10 -0.72
C ASP A 41 -6.34 5.96 0.04
N HIS A 42 -7.09 4.91 -0.27
CA HIS A 42 -8.35 4.65 0.42
C HIS A 42 -8.14 4.35 1.90
N ALA A 43 -7.11 3.56 2.21
CA ALA A 43 -6.80 3.22 3.59
C ALA A 43 -6.42 4.47 4.40
N ILE A 44 -5.67 5.37 3.78
CA ILE A 44 -5.28 6.63 4.43
C ILE A 44 -6.51 7.49 4.70
N GLU A 45 -7.41 7.59 3.72
CA GLU A 45 -8.64 8.36 3.91
C GLU A 45 -9.49 7.80 5.04
N GLU A 46 -9.62 6.49 5.10
CA GLU A 46 -10.40 5.88 6.17
C GLU A 46 -9.78 6.11 7.55
N ALA A 47 -8.48 5.97 7.64
CA ALA A 47 -7.78 6.13 8.91
C ALA A 47 -7.80 7.58 9.39
N ASP A 48 -7.70 8.53 8.46
CA ASP A 48 -7.64 9.95 8.81
C ASP A 48 -9.02 10.58 8.99
N GLY A 49 -10.02 10.05 8.29
CA GLY A 49 -11.37 10.60 8.34
C GLY A 49 -11.63 11.73 7.38
N ARG A 50 -10.65 12.08 6.53
CA ARG A 50 -10.77 13.12 5.51
C ARG A 50 -10.40 12.55 4.15
N SER A 51 -10.91 13.16 3.07
CA SER A 51 -10.47 12.79 1.74
C SER A 51 -9.03 13.27 1.52
N ILE A 52 -8.35 12.67 0.55
CA ILE A 52 -6.98 13.09 0.23
C ILE A 52 -6.96 14.55 -0.17
N LYS A 53 -7.97 15.00 -0.93
CA LYS A 53 -8.05 16.40 -1.30
C LYS A 53 -8.12 17.30 -0.08
N GLU A 54 -8.93 16.93 0.91
CA GLU A 54 -9.05 17.70 2.14
C GLU A 54 -7.73 17.76 2.90
N ILE A 55 -7.00 16.64 2.93
CA ILE A 55 -5.70 16.59 3.60
C ILE A 55 -4.72 17.54 2.91
N PHE A 56 -4.66 17.50 1.57
CA PHE A 56 -3.80 18.40 0.82
C PHE A 56 -4.18 19.86 1.03
N ASP A 57 -5.47 20.16 0.99
CA ASP A 57 -5.92 21.53 1.15
C ASP A 57 -5.67 22.07 2.55
N SER A 58 -5.78 21.22 3.58
CA SER A 58 -5.64 21.64 4.96
C SER A 58 -4.20 21.64 5.43
N GLU A 59 -3.42 20.64 5.06
CA GLU A 59 -2.10 20.42 5.64
C GLU A 59 -0.96 20.32 4.62
N GLY A 60 -1.29 20.20 3.34
CA GLY A 60 -0.30 20.19 2.29
C GLY A 60 0.30 18.82 1.99
N GLU A 61 1.16 18.80 0.97
CA GLU A 61 1.75 17.57 0.47
C GLU A 61 2.64 16.87 1.49
N VAL A 62 3.42 17.65 2.23
CA VAL A 62 4.36 17.06 3.20
C VAL A 62 3.61 16.23 4.24
N ALA A 63 2.47 16.73 4.72
CA ALA A 63 1.67 16.01 5.69
C ALA A 63 1.11 14.73 5.09
N PHE A 64 0.64 14.77 3.84
CA PHE A 64 0.13 13.59 3.18
C PHE A 64 1.22 12.53 3.00
N ARG A 65 2.43 12.96 2.62
CA ARG A 65 3.54 12.01 2.46
C ARG A 65 3.92 11.34 3.78
N LYS A 66 3.77 12.05 4.89
CA LYS A 66 3.97 11.43 6.20
C LYS A 66 2.93 10.36 6.48
N LEU A 67 1.68 10.61 6.10
CA LEU A 67 0.63 9.62 6.25
C LEU A 67 0.89 8.39 5.39
N GLU A 68 1.39 8.57 4.18
CA GLU A 68 1.76 7.46 3.32
C GLU A 68 2.86 6.61 3.96
N ARG A 69 3.89 7.24 4.51
CA ARG A 69 4.97 6.51 5.17
C ARG A 69 4.45 5.75 6.38
N LYS A 70 3.60 6.38 7.17
CA LYS A 70 3.00 5.72 8.32
C LYS A 70 2.18 4.51 7.91
N PHE A 71 1.42 4.64 6.83
CA PHE A 71 0.63 3.53 6.31
C PHE A 71 1.54 2.35 5.93
N ILE A 72 2.62 2.62 5.21
CA ILE A 72 3.55 1.57 4.79
C ILE A 72 4.21 0.91 6.00
N ASP A 73 4.59 1.70 6.99
CA ASP A 73 5.31 1.17 8.14
C ASP A 73 4.42 0.37 9.09
N GLU A 74 3.19 0.82 9.30
CA GLU A 74 2.36 0.22 10.34
C GLU A 74 0.86 0.20 10.07
N GLY A 75 0.44 0.67 8.91
CA GLY A 75 -0.98 0.84 8.61
C GLY A 75 -1.66 -0.36 7.98
N HIS A 76 -0.96 -1.46 7.81
CA HIS A 76 -1.53 -2.66 7.20
C HIS A 76 -0.92 -3.91 7.82
N ALA A 77 -1.55 -5.05 7.57
CA ALA A 77 -1.02 -6.33 8.05
C ALA A 77 0.33 -6.61 7.43
N ASN A 78 1.14 -7.39 8.12
CA ASN A 78 2.51 -7.68 7.70
C ASN A 78 2.62 -8.77 6.65
N GLU A 79 1.54 -9.45 6.32
CA GLU A 79 1.57 -10.53 5.34
C GLU A 79 0.21 -10.72 4.69
N CYS A 80 0.21 -11.41 3.56
CA CYS A 80 -1.01 -11.83 2.86
C CYS A 80 -1.86 -10.66 2.35
N CYS A 81 -1.24 -9.56 1.98
CA CYS A 81 -1.94 -8.42 1.40
C CYS A 81 -1.36 -8.05 0.05
N VAL A 82 -2.22 -7.65 -0.87
CA VAL A 82 -1.81 -7.00 -2.11
C VAL A 82 -2.13 -5.52 -1.91
N ILE A 83 -1.11 -4.70 -1.95
CA ILE A 83 -1.23 -3.28 -1.63
C ILE A 83 -0.98 -2.46 -2.89
N SER A 84 -2.01 -1.75 -3.34
CA SER A 84 -1.89 -0.83 -4.48
C SER A 84 -1.45 0.52 -3.95
N CYS A 85 -0.25 0.91 -4.28
CA CYS A 85 0.33 2.16 -3.78
C CYS A 85 -0.07 3.34 -4.65
N GLY A 86 -0.36 4.48 -4.01
CA GLY A 86 -0.69 5.70 -4.74
C GLY A 86 0.45 6.15 -5.64
N GLY A 87 0.11 6.88 -6.70
CA GLY A 87 1.05 7.24 -7.75
C GLY A 87 2.27 8.01 -7.28
N GLY A 88 2.13 8.84 -6.24
CA GLY A 88 3.25 9.62 -5.73
C GLY A 88 4.05 8.95 -4.62
N LEU A 89 3.59 7.80 -4.15
CA LEU A 89 4.22 7.16 -3.01
C LEU A 89 5.65 6.72 -3.32
N ILE A 90 5.85 6.08 -4.45
CA ILE A 90 7.15 5.53 -4.82
C ILE A 90 8.19 6.60 -5.12
N ALA A 91 7.75 7.83 -5.40
CA ALA A 91 8.66 8.93 -5.70
C ALA A 91 9.36 9.47 -4.46
N GLN A 92 8.91 9.09 -3.27
CA GLN A 92 9.54 9.56 -2.05
C GLN A 92 10.90 8.90 -1.87
N PRO A 93 11.91 9.68 -1.43
CA PRO A 93 13.26 9.12 -1.23
C PRO A 93 13.23 7.94 -0.26
N GLY A 94 13.86 6.84 -0.66
CA GLY A 94 13.96 5.66 0.18
C GLY A 94 12.72 4.80 0.25
N MET A 95 11.61 5.21 -0.37
CA MET A 95 10.37 4.45 -0.25
C MET A 95 10.45 3.10 -0.96
N LEU A 96 11.05 3.03 -2.13
CA LEU A 96 11.19 1.77 -2.84
C LEU A 96 11.97 0.75 -2.01
N LYS A 97 13.05 1.20 -1.39
CA LYS A 97 13.86 0.34 -0.54
C LYS A 97 13.04 -0.14 0.67
N ARG A 98 12.24 0.75 1.25
CA ARG A 98 11.39 0.43 2.38
C ARG A 98 10.35 -0.63 2.01
N LEU A 99 9.75 -0.49 0.83
CA LEU A 99 8.77 -1.48 0.37
C LEU A 99 9.43 -2.83 0.11
N ARG A 100 10.60 -2.83 -0.51
CA ARG A 100 11.32 -4.07 -0.81
C ARG A 100 11.72 -4.82 0.45
N ALA A 101 11.97 -4.09 1.52
CA ALA A 101 12.28 -4.73 2.80
C ALA A 101 11.06 -5.44 3.38
N LYS A 102 9.85 -5.06 2.97
CA LYS A 102 8.61 -5.64 3.48
C LYS A 102 8.07 -6.75 2.58
N GLY A 103 8.41 -6.75 1.31
CA GLY A 103 7.93 -7.76 0.38
C GLY A 103 8.21 -7.40 -1.07
N PRO A 104 7.82 -8.26 -2.01
CA PRO A 104 8.00 -7.99 -3.44
C PRO A 104 7.25 -6.74 -3.88
N VAL A 105 7.84 -6.06 -4.83
CA VAL A 105 7.27 -4.83 -5.39
C VAL A 105 7.00 -5.02 -6.87
#